data_e0adf15e52dc7f3b5ec3806a6766edff
#
_entry.id   e0adf15e52dc7f3b5ec3806a6766edff
#
_cell.length_a   1.000
_cell.length_b   1.000
_cell.length_c   1.000
_cell.angle_alpha   90.00
_cell.angle_beta   90.00
_cell.angle_gamma   90.00
#
_symmetry.space_group_name_H-M   'P 1'
#
loop_
_entity.id
_entity.type
_entity.pdbx_description
1 polymer ?
#
loop_
_entity_poly.entity_id
_entity_poly.type
_entity_poly.pdbx_seq_one_letter_code
_entity_poly.pdbx_strand_id
1 'polypeptide(L)'
;NEEQTWERTIENILDLRPDNRLFEYTATIDLANKDIGNKYRDKVVYQYDLKQFMSDGYSKKVMLLEANQNDGDKMLDAVLLSQYRKLIAADNGITGFKPVILFKSNKIAISKAKQEEFSQLIAAMTPESVRRHLANKKVQLSSDTSIWHKVIQRYAGSDLVTVIGQIQEDFNDFNLLNVNKSDLLEENPVLLNTLEEVDNPVRAVFAVAKVNEGWDVLNLYDIVRISEQASSSKTGTDSEAQLIGRGARYFPFVYDGKQSFTRRFDNSAKDLSVLEQLHYHTINEPAYIKTLHASLEQADIDVHQDGAGIVEHARLK
;
A
#
# COMPACT_ATOMS: atom_id res chain seq x y z
N ASN A 1 -8.78 -14.17 -34.84
CA ASN A 1 -8.05 -14.35 -36.11
C ASN A 1 -6.59 -13.83 -36.09
N GLU A 2 -6.27 -12.79 -35.29
CA GLU A 2 -4.90 -12.30 -35.15
C GLU A 2 -4.03 -13.19 -34.25
N GLU A 3 -4.59 -13.75 -33.18
CA GLU A 3 -3.88 -14.70 -32.29
C GLU A 3 -3.46 -15.97 -33.03
N GLN A 4 -4.33 -16.53 -33.86
CA GLN A 4 -3.98 -17.70 -34.71
C GLN A 4 -2.86 -17.40 -35.69
N THR A 5 -2.73 -16.16 -36.15
CA THR A 5 -1.66 -15.74 -37.07
C THR A 5 -0.32 -15.62 -36.31
N TRP A 6 -0.33 -15.18 -35.08
CA TRP A 6 0.87 -15.07 -34.21
C TRP A 6 1.44 -16.44 -33.85
N GLU A 7 0.63 -17.33 -33.33
CA GLU A 7 1.03 -18.70 -32.96
C GLU A 7 1.63 -19.43 -34.18
N ARG A 8 0.97 -19.36 -35.31
CA ARG A 8 1.45 -19.95 -36.55
C ARG A 8 2.79 -19.36 -37.07
N THR A 9 3.01 -18.07 -36.86
CA THR A 9 4.30 -17.45 -37.19
C THR A 9 5.42 -17.96 -36.29
N ILE A 10 5.16 -18.10 -34.99
CA ILE A 10 6.12 -18.67 -34.04
C ILE A 10 6.44 -20.13 -34.41
N GLU A 11 5.44 -20.94 -34.65
CA GLU A 11 5.61 -22.33 -35.09
C GLU A 11 6.46 -22.43 -36.36
N ASN A 12 6.18 -21.62 -37.35
CA ASN A 12 6.98 -21.57 -38.59
C ASN A 12 8.45 -21.19 -38.31
N ILE A 13 8.71 -20.28 -37.37
CA ILE A 13 10.08 -19.89 -36.99
C ILE A 13 10.78 -21.05 -36.26
N LEU A 14 10.07 -21.75 -35.36
CA LEU A 14 10.63 -22.91 -34.66
C LEU A 14 10.99 -24.05 -35.62
N ASP A 15 10.17 -24.28 -36.63
CA ASP A 15 10.37 -25.34 -37.63
C ASP A 15 11.51 -25.06 -38.60
N LEU A 16 12.00 -23.80 -38.69
CA LEU A 16 13.12 -23.48 -39.58
C LEU A 16 14.43 -24.18 -39.23
N ARG A 17 14.65 -24.47 -37.92
CA ARG A 17 15.83 -25.18 -37.46
C ARG A 17 15.50 -26.00 -36.21
N PRO A 18 16.02 -27.23 -36.06
CA PRO A 18 15.76 -28.09 -34.92
C PRO A 18 16.37 -27.60 -33.60
N ASP A 19 17.32 -26.66 -33.67
CA ASP A 19 17.99 -26.04 -32.52
C ASP A 19 17.34 -24.72 -32.09
N ASN A 20 16.32 -24.23 -32.81
CA ASN A 20 15.54 -23.06 -32.34
C ASN A 20 14.85 -23.35 -31.04
N ARG A 21 14.81 -22.35 -30.16
CA ARG A 21 14.15 -22.42 -28.84
C ARG A 21 13.27 -21.22 -28.64
N LEU A 22 12.08 -21.45 -28.07
CA LEU A 22 11.15 -20.41 -27.64
C LEU A 22 11.24 -20.26 -26.12
N PHE A 23 11.46 -19.05 -25.65
CA PHE A 23 11.33 -18.67 -24.23
C PHE A 23 10.16 -17.72 -24.10
N GLU A 24 9.16 -18.13 -23.34
CA GLU A 24 7.98 -17.33 -23.03
C GLU A 24 8.06 -16.87 -21.58
N TYR A 25 7.76 -15.59 -21.35
CA TYR A 25 7.75 -14.97 -20.04
C TYR A 25 6.36 -14.42 -19.75
N THR A 26 5.85 -14.71 -18.57
CA THR A 26 4.57 -14.17 -18.11
C THR A 26 4.67 -13.85 -16.61
N ALA A 27 3.96 -12.83 -16.16
CA ALA A 27 3.87 -12.50 -14.75
C ALA A 27 3.05 -13.54 -13.97
N THR A 28 2.08 -14.18 -14.63
CA THR A 28 1.18 -15.17 -14.00
C THR A 28 0.88 -16.28 -15.00
N ILE A 29 0.82 -17.52 -14.51
CA ILE A 29 0.38 -18.68 -15.27
C ILE A 29 -0.63 -19.48 -14.47
N ASP A 30 -1.85 -19.61 -14.97
CA ASP A 30 -2.88 -20.46 -14.34
C ASP A 30 -2.82 -21.89 -14.88
N LEU A 31 -1.97 -22.71 -14.28
CA LEU A 31 -1.86 -24.12 -14.61
C LEU A 31 -3.07 -24.98 -14.21
N ALA A 32 -4.01 -24.41 -13.39
CA ALA A 32 -5.26 -25.06 -13.06
C ALA A 32 -6.29 -24.95 -14.21
N ASN A 33 -6.18 -23.91 -15.04
CA ASN A 33 -6.91 -23.84 -16.30
C ASN A 33 -6.51 -25.01 -17.20
N LYS A 34 -7.51 -25.77 -17.67
CA LYS A 34 -7.29 -27.01 -18.41
C LYS A 34 -6.48 -26.80 -19.71
N ASP A 35 -6.75 -25.74 -20.46
CA ASP A 35 -6.11 -25.48 -21.74
C ASP A 35 -4.67 -24.99 -21.55
N ILE A 36 -4.46 -24.06 -20.61
CA ILE A 36 -3.14 -23.55 -20.24
C ILE A 36 -2.29 -24.67 -19.60
N GLY A 37 -2.87 -25.44 -18.69
CA GLY A 37 -2.18 -26.53 -18.03
C GLY A 37 -1.74 -27.63 -19.01
N ASN A 38 -2.56 -27.98 -19.99
CA ASN A 38 -2.19 -28.95 -21.03
C ASN A 38 -1.06 -28.45 -21.93
N LYS A 39 -1.03 -27.13 -22.22
CA LYS A 39 -0.01 -26.52 -23.12
C LYS A 39 1.34 -26.33 -22.44
N TYR A 40 1.35 -25.98 -21.13
CA TYR A 40 2.54 -25.43 -20.48
C TYR A 40 3.06 -26.24 -19.27
N ARG A 41 2.27 -27.14 -18.65
CA ARG A 41 2.64 -27.82 -17.39
C ARG A 41 4.04 -28.45 -17.42
N ASP A 42 4.40 -29.10 -18.52
CA ASP A 42 5.70 -29.74 -18.65
C ASP A 42 6.79 -28.83 -19.27
N LYS A 43 6.46 -27.55 -19.52
CA LYS A 43 7.34 -26.57 -20.16
C LYS A 43 7.78 -25.46 -19.22
N VAL A 44 7.20 -25.39 -18.01
CA VAL A 44 7.59 -24.39 -17.02
C VAL A 44 8.98 -24.73 -16.49
N VAL A 45 9.96 -23.92 -16.84
CA VAL A 45 11.37 -24.10 -16.46
C VAL A 45 11.65 -23.44 -15.11
N TYR A 46 10.97 -22.33 -14.84
CA TYR A 46 11.14 -21.57 -13.60
C TYR A 46 9.85 -20.82 -13.25
N GLN A 47 9.48 -20.86 -11.99
CA GLN A 47 8.36 -20.09 -11.46
C GLN A 47 8.85 -19.31 -10.23
N TYR A 48 8.56 -18.01 -10.23
CA TYR A 48 8.83 -17.11 -9.12
C TYR A 48 7.56 -16.28 -8.90
N ASP A 49 6.72 -16.76 -8.01
CA ASP A 49 5.42 -16.17 -7.76
C ASP A 49 5.51 -14.92 -6.85
N LEU A 50 4.40 -14.18 -6.75
CA LEU A 50 4.36 -12.98 -5.94
C LEU A 50 4.57 -13.28 -4.45
N LYS A 51 4.09 -14.41 -3.97
CA LYS A 51 4.29 -14.85 -2.58
C LYS A 51 5.77 -15.05 -2.24
N GLN A 52 6.52 -15.71 -3.13
CA GLN A 52 7.97 -15.87 -2.98
C GLN A 52 8.67 -14.51 -3.05
N PHE A 53 8.28 -13.65 -4.00
CA PHE A 53 8.81 -12.29 -4.13
C PHE A 53 8.60 -11.47 -2.85
N MET A 54 7.42 -11.56 -2.25
CA MET A 54 7.12 -10.89 -0.98
C MET A 54 7.89 -11.50 0.19
N SER A 55 8.02 -12.82 0.24
CA SER A 55 8.78 -13.55 1.27
C SER A 55 10.27 -13.20 1.22
N ASP A 56 10.83 -13.03 0.03
CA ASP A 56 12.24 -12.64 -0.17
C ASP A 56 12.48 -11.14 0.12
N GLY A 57 11.42 -10.40 0.46
CA GLY A 57 11.51 -9.01 0.92
C GLY A 57 11.53 -7.97 -0.18
N TYR A 58 11.23 -8.30 -1.43
CA TYR A 58 11.19 -7.35 -2.54
C TYR A 58 9.94 -6.44 -2.55
N SER A 59 9.07 -6.59 -1.59
CA SER A 59 7.90 -5.74 -1.37
C SER A 59 7.89 -5.16 0.03
N LYS A 60 7.07 -4.13 0.29
CA LYS A 60 6.69 -3.76 1.66
C LYS A 60 5.89 -4.88 2.30
N LYS A 61 5.99 -5.02 3.61
CA LYS A 61 5.10 -5.87 4.38
C LYS A 61 3.71 -5.23 4.45
N VAL A 62 2.68 -5.97 4.08
CA VAL A 62 1.30 -5.45 4.10
C VAL A 62 0.68 -5.68 5.47
N MET A 63 0.22 -4.59 6.11
CA MET A 63 -0.40 -4.59 7.42
C MET A 63 -1.86 -4.14 7.31
N LEU A 64 -2.81 -4.94 7.81
CA LEU A 64 -4.20 -4.56 7.90
C LEU A 64 -4.46 -3.84 9.23
N LEU A 65 -5.02 -2.64 9.15
CA LEU A 65 -5.51 -1.86 10.28
C LEU A 65 -7.04 -1.86 10.26
N GLU A 66 -7.62 -2.78 11.00
CA GLU A 66 -9.06 -2.93 11.10
C GLU A 66 -9.59 -2.13 12.28
N ALA A 67 -10.48 -1.18 12.04
CA ALA A 67 -11.07 -0.39 13.11
C ALA A 67 -12.49 0.09 12.77
N ASN A 68 -13.38 0.02 13.76
CA ASN A 68 -14.72 0.62 13.70
C ASN A 68 -14.62 2.11 14.05
N GLN A 69 -14.10 2.91 13.13
CA GLN A 69 -13.87 4.33 13.30
C GLN A 69 -14.63 5.13 12.24
N ASN A 70 -14.95 6.39 12.55
CA ASN A 70 -15.43 7.33 11.55
C ASN A 70 -14.29 7.73 10.59
N ASP A 71 -14.64 8.33 9.46
CA ASP A 71 -13.66 8.70 8.43
C ASP A 71 -12.62 9.71 8.94
N GLY A 72 -13.03 10.69 9.79
CA GLY A 72 -12.11 11.68 10.36
C GLY A 72 -11.04 11.04 11.23
N ASP A 73 -11.40 10.07 12.06
CA ASP A 73 -10.45 9.32 12.90
C ASP A 73 -9.50 8.47 12.04
N LYS A 74 -9.99 7.84 10.95
CA LYS A 74 -9.13 7.10 10.01
C LYS A 74 -8.15 8.01 9.28
N MET A 75 -8.60 9.20 8.88
CA MET A 75 -7.73 10.21 8.25
C MET A 75 -6.64 10.67 9.21
N LEU A 76 -7.00 10.94 10.46
CA LEU A 76 -6.06 11.36 11.50
C LEU A 76 -5.07 10.24 11.84
N ASP A 77 -5.52 8.99 11.94
CA ASP A 77 -4.65 7.83 12.11
C ASP A 77 -3.58 7.75 11.01
N ALA A 78 -3.99 7.85 9.74
CA ALA A 78 -3.06 7.79 8.63
C ALA A 78 -2.03 8.93 8.63
N VAL A 79 -2.46 10.15 8.97
CA VAL A 79 -1.58 11.31 9.10
C VAL A 79 -0.57 11.12 10.23
N LEU A 80 -1.03 10.71 11.41
CA LEU A 80 -0.16 10.47 12.56
C LEU A 80 0.84 9.33 12.27
N LEU A 81 0.40 8.27 11.62
CA LEU A 81 1.29 7.17 11.23
C LEU A 81 2.30 7.59 10.15
N SER A 82 1.87 8.39 9.16
CA SER A 82 2.75 8.99 8.15
C SER A 82 3.83 9.86 8.79
N GLN A 83 3.45 10.73 9.73
CA GLN A 83 4.40 11.59 10.44
C GLN A 83 5.32 10.76 11.38
N TYR A 84 4.79 9.73 12.04
CA TYR A 84 5.62 8.80 12.81
C TYR A 84 6.74 8.21 11.97
N ARG A 85 6.46 7.74 10.74
CA ARG A 85 7.49 7.26 9.81
C ARG A 85 8.54 8.31 9.50
N LYS A 86 8.15 9.57 9.27
CA LYS A 86 9.11 10.66 9.03
C LYS A 86 10.01 10.90 10.22
N LEU A 87 9.46 10.87 11.43
CA LEU A 87 10.24 11.01 12.66
C LEU A 87 11.24 9.86 12.83
N ILE A 88 10.80 8.62 12.60
CA ILE A 88 11.70 7.44 12.66
C ILE A 88 12.79 7.52 11.57
N ALA A 89 12.46 7.95 10.37
CA ALA A 89 13.43 8.15 9.30
C ALA A 89 14.48 9.21 9.68
N ALA A 90 14.03 10.37 10.18
CA ALA A 90 14.90 11.46 10.61
C ALA A 90 15.82 11.06 11.77
N ASP A 91 15.30 10.38 12.80
CA ASP A 91 16.08 9.88 13.95
C ASP A 91 17.20 8.91 13.52
N ASN A 92 17.04 8.27 12.36
CA ASN A 92 17.99 7.31 11.82
C ASN A 92 18.79 7.85 10.62
N GLY A 93 18.79 9.16 10.37
CA GLY A 93 19.56 9.82 9.32
C GLY A 93 19.09 9.51 7.90
N ILE A 94 17.87 9.02 7.72
CA ILE A 94 17.25 8.76 6.41
C ILE A 94 16.62 10.07 5.93
N THR A 95 17.25 10.68 4.93
CA THR A 95 16.80 11.95 4.35
C THR A 95 15.83 11.73 3.17
N GLY A 96 14.94 12.68 2.92
CA GLY A 96 14.03 12.65 1.78
C GLY A 96 12.94 11.58 1.86
N PHE A 97 12.73 10.97 3.03
CA PHE A 97 11.68 9.97 3.20
C PHE A 97 10.30 10.63 3.19
N LYS A 98 9.55 10.41 2.10
CA LYS A 98 8.27 11.04 1.81
C LYS A 98 7.17 10.00 1.65
N PRO A 99 6.52 9.55 2.74
CA PRO A 99 5.40 8.62 2.67
C PRO A 99 4.14 9.33 2.15
N VAL A 100 3.49 8.73 1.16
CA VAL A 100 2.23 9.21 0.57
C VAL A 100 1.06 8.41 1.10
N ILE A 101 -0.08 9.08 1.31
CA ILE A 101 -1.36 8.49 1.73
C ILE A 101 -2.33 8.50 0.55
N LEU A 102 -2.99 7.37 0.29
CA LEU A 102 -4.12 7.30 -0.63
C LEU A 102 -5.44 7.20 0.15
N PHE A 103 -6.30 8.19 -0.03
CA PHE A 103 -7.68 8.16 0.46
C PHE A 103 -8.61 7.69 -0.66
N LYS A 104 -9.18 6.50 -0.50
CA LYS A 104 -10.06 5.86 -1.49
C LYS A 104 -11.52 5.98 -1.10
N SER A 105 -12.32 6.57 -1.98
CA SER A 105 -13.77 6.72 -1.86
C SER A 105 -14.52 5.91 -2.93
N ASN A 106 -15.84 5.75 -2.75
CA ASN A 106 -16.70 5.07 -3.71
C ASN A 106 -17.33 6.01 -4.76
N LYS A 107 -17.33 7.34 -4.53
CA LYS A 107 -17.93 8.36 -5.42
C LYS A 107 -17.09 9.63 -5.48
N ILE A 108 -17.07 10.28 -6.64
CA ILE A 108 -16.30 11.50 -6.88
C ILE A 108 -16.76 12.66 -5.96
N ALA A 109 -18.06 12.87 -5.78
CA ALA A 109 -18.58 13.91 -4.90
C ALA A 109 -18.14 13.69 -3.44
N ILE A 110 -18.11 12.42 -2.99
CA ILE A 110 -17.65 12.07 -1.66
C ILE A 110 -16.14 12.33 -1.53
N SER A 111 -15.36 11.94 -2.54
CA SER A 111 -13.91 12.17 -2.54
C SER A 111 -13.55 13.66 -2.41
N LYS A 112 -14.29 14.54 -3.09
CA LYS A 112 -14.11 16.00 -2.97
C LYS A 112 -14.48 16.51 -1.58
N ALA A 113 -15.66 16.14 -1.07
CA ALA A 113 -16.11 16.56 0.26
C ALA A 113 -15.16 16.06 1.36
N LYS A 114 -14.61 14.85 1.21
CA LYS A 114 -13.65 14.28 2.17
C LYS A 114 -12.27 14.94 2.08
N GLN A 115 -11.85 15.44 0.93
CA GLN A 115 -10.65 16.28 0.84
C GLN A 115 -10.84 17.60 1.60
N GLU A 116 -11.99 18.25 1.46
CA GLU A 116 -12.31 19.49 2.19
C GLU A 116 -12.36 19.24 3.71
N GLU A 117 -13.01 18.15 4.15
CA GLU A 117 -13.03 17.71 5.54
C GLU A 117 -11.62 17.45 6.07
N PHE A 118 -10.76 16.82 5.27
CA PHE A 118 -9.36 16.56 5.60
C PHE A 118 -8.58 17.87 5.78
N SER A 119 -8.69 18.83 4.86
CA SER A 119 -8.03 20.13 4.98
C SER A 119 -8.44 20.87 6.25
N GLN A 120 -9.74 20.84 6.59
CA GLN A 120 -10.26 21.43 7.82
C GLN A 120 -9.73 20.71 9.08
N LEU A 121 -9.66 19.38 9.04
CA LEU A 121 -9.11 18.56 10.12
C LEU A 121 -7.64 18.90 10.38
N ILE A 122 -6.82 19.00 9.34
CA ILE A 122 -5.40 19.36 9.46
C ILE A 122 -5.23 20.79 9.99
N ALA A 123 -5.98 21.77 9.47
CA ALA A 123 -5.92 23.14 9.93
C ALA A 123 -6.35 23.30 11.40
N ALA A 124 -7.31 22.51 11.87
CA ALA A 124 -7.83 22.54 13.25
C ALA A 124 -7.01 21.71 14.24
N MET A 125 -5.91 21.05 13.83
CA MET A 125 -5.10 20.24 14.72
C MET A 125 -4.48 21.07 15.86
N THR A 126 -4.58 20.55 17.07
CA THR A 126 -3.94 21.12 18.27
C THR A 126 -3.29 20.02 19.11
N PRO A 127 -2.32 20.34 19.96
CA PRO A 127 -1.75 19.35 20.88
C PRO A 127 -2.80 18.62 21.72
N GLU A 128 -3.86 19.32 22.13
CA GLU A 128 -4.97 18.77 22.90
C GLU A 128 -5.77 17.74 22.07
N SER A 129 -6.12 18.10 20.81
CA SER A 129 -6.86 17.18 19.92
C SER A 129 -6.07 15.91 19.63
N VAL A 130 -4.76 16.02 19.40
CA VAL A 130 -3.87 14.88 19.16
C VAL A 130 -3.76 14.00 20.41
N ARG A 131 -3.54 14.59 21.59
CA ARG A 131 -3.48 13.80 22.85
C ARG A 131 -4.77 13.05 23.09
N ARG A 132 -5.93 13.70 22.91
CA ARG A 132 -7.24 13.09 23.08
C ARG A 132 -7.44 11.92 22.10
N HIS A 133 -7.09 12.11 20.83
CA HIS A 133 -7.19 11.06 19.81
C HIS A 133 -6.33 9.84 20.18
N LEU A 134 -5.07 10.05 20.53
CA LEU A 134 -4.14 8.99 20.90
C LEU A 134 -4.57 8.29 22.22
N ALA A 135 -5.16 9.01 23.17
CA ALA A 135 -5.72 8.42 24.38
C ALA A 135 -6.92 7.50 24.06
N ASN A 136 -7.83 7.96 23.21
CA ASN A 136 -8.95 7.13 22.73
C ASN A 136 -8.45 5.89 21.98
N LYS A 137 -7.45 6.06 21.12
CA LYS A 137 -6.83 4.95 20.40
C LYS A 137 -6.25 3.91 21.35
N LYS A 138 -5.52 4.36 22.38
CA LYS A 138 -4.93 3.47 23.39
C LYS A 138 -5.96 2.57 24.09
N VAL A 139 -7.15 3.10 24.38
CA VAL A 139 -8.23 2.32 25.02
C VAL A 139 -8.79 1.25 24.07
N GLN A 140 -8.72 1.46 22.77
CA GLN A 140 -9.25 0.54 21.75
C GLN A 140 -8.28 -0.59 21.40
N LEU A 141 -7.01 -0.50 21.81
CA LEU A 141 -6.00 -1.51 21.48
C LEU A 141 -6.29 -2.81 22.25
N SER A 142 -6.42 -3.89 21.50
CA SER A 142 -6.64 -5.25 22.03
C SER A 142 -5.37 -6.09 22.12
N SER A 143 -4.26 -5.61 21.57
CA SER A 143 -2.99 -6.34 21.48
C SER A 143 -1.80 -5.44 21.79
N ASP A 144 -0.86 -5.95 22.56
CA ASP A 144 0.40 -5.26 22.91
C ASP A 144 1.38 -5.16 21.74
N THR A 145 1.12 -5.86 20.62
CA THR A 145 1.98 -5.87 19.44
C THR A 145 1.55 -4.87 18.36
N SER A 146 0.47 -4.12 18.58
CA SER A 146 0.02 -3.08 17.65
C SER A 146 1.06 -1.98 17.48
N ILE A 147 1.24 -1.50 16.25
CA ILE A 147 2.08 -0.34 15.91
C ILE A 147 1.70 0.90 16.73
N TRP A 148 0.44 1.01 17.12
CA TRP A 148 -0.07 2.15 17.88
C TRP A 148 0.58 2.32 19.26
N HIS A 149 1.09 1.26 19.89
CA HIS A 149 1.85 1.42 21.15
C HIS A 149 3.11 2.26 20.92
N LYS A 150 3.83 1.99 19.83
CA LYS A 150 5.04 2.73 19.47
C LYS A 150 4.73 4.16 19.03
N VAL A 151 3.68 4.34 18.23
CA VAL A 151 3.19 5.66 17.81
C VAL A 151 2.82 6.50 19.03
N ILE A 152 1.99 5.99 19.95
CA ILE A 152 1.57 6.69 21.17
C ILE A 152 2.79 7.05 22.03
N GLN A 153 3.71 6.12 22.23
CA GLN A 153 4.92 6.36 23.01
C GLN A 153 5.78 7.46 22.36
N ARG A 154 5.95 7.44 21.04
CA ARG A 154 6.74 8.45 20.32
C ARG A 154 6.12 9.84 20.48
N TYR A 155 4.82 9.97 20.27
CA TYR A 155 4.12 11.25 20.40
C TYR A 155 4.09 11.77 21.84
N ALA A 156 4.01 10.89 22.83
CA ALA A 156 4.11 11.28 24.24
C ALA A 156 5.46 11.90 24.61
N GLY A 157 6.53 11.51 23.93
CA GLY A 157 7.88 12.05 24.11
C GLY A 157 8.25 13.20 23.16
N SER A 158 7.32 13.65 22.29
CA SER A 158 7.58 14.68 21.28
C SER A 158 7.03 16.04 21.67
N ASP A 159 7.67 17.12 21.15
CA ASP A 159 7.04 18.45 21.15
C ASP A 159 5.92 18.48 20.10
N LEU A 160 4.68 18.34 20.57
CA LEU A 160 3.51 18.29 19.72
C LEU A 160 3.25 19.58 18.93
N VAL A 161 3.71 20.72 19.40
CA VAL A 161 3.55 21.99 18.66
C VAL A 161 4.39 21.94 17.39
N THR A 162 5.64 21.54 17.51
CA THR A 162 6.55 21.38 16.36
C THR A 162 6.05 20.27 15.42
N VAL A 163 5.65 19.12 15.94
CA VAL A 163 5.16 18.00 15.12
C VAL A 163 3.89 18.36 14.35
N ILE A 164 2.95 19.07 14.99
CA ILE A 164 1.71 19.52 14.32
C ILE A 164 2.05 20.54 13.24
N GLY A 165 2.96 21.48 13.50
CA GLY A 165 3.43 22.42 12.46
C GLY A 165 3.99 21.71 11.23
N GLN A 166 4.78 20.65 11.43
CA GLN A 166 5.29 19.81 10.33
C GLN A 166 4.15 19.09 9.57
N ILE A 167 3.15 18.58 10.30
CA ILE A 167 1.97 17.94 9.67
C ILE A 167 1.20 18.95 8.84
N GLN A 168 0.95 20.14 9.36
CA GLN A 168 0.22 21.20 8.66
C GLN A 168 0.97 21.71 7.42
N GLU A 169 2.30 21.75 7.47
CA GLU A 169 3.14 22.05 6.31
C GLU A 169 3.07 20.94 5.26
N ASP A 170 3.21 19.67 5.68
CA ASP A 170 3.18 18.51 4.81
C ASP A 170 1.83 18.29 4.12
N PHE A 171 0.74 18.54 4.80
CA PHE A 171 -0.63 18.25 4.32
C PHE A 171 -1.44 19.52 4.06
N ASN A 172 -0.80 20.64 3.68
CA ASN A 172 -1.50 21.81 3.19
C ASN A 172 -2.17 21.55 1.82
N ASP A 173 -3.08 22.40 1.41
CA ASP A 173 -3.91 22.18 0.21
C ASP A 173 -3.09 22.01 -1.09
N PHE A 174 -1.90 22.60 -1.20
CA PHE A 174 -1.02 22.45 -2.36
C PHE A 174 -0.40 21.06 -2.47
N ASN A 175 -0.31 20.34 -1.37
CA ASN A 175 0.26 19.01 -1.28
C ASN A 175 -0.82 17.90 -1.34
N LEU A 176 -2.09 18.29 -1.61
CA LEU A 176 -3.21 17.37 -1.76
C LEU A 176 -3.61 17.25 -3.24
N LEU A 177 -3.70 16.04 -3.75
CA LEU A 177 -4.08 15.77 -5.13
C LEU A 177 -5.42 15.03 -5.20
N ASN A 178 -6.40 15.56 -5.94
CA ASN A 178 -7.66 14.89 -6.22
C ASN A 178 -7.70 14.43 -7.68
N VAL A 179 -7.54 13.13 -7.91
CA VAL A 179 -7.42 12.55 -9.26
C VAL A 179 -8.77 12.21 -9.92
N ASN A 180 -9.88 12.64 -9.34
CA ASN A 180 -11.21 12.33 -9.85
C ASN A 180 -11.74 13.34 -10.88
N LYS A 181 -11.04 14.44 -11.09
CA LYS A 181 -11.39 15.43 -12.11
C LYS A 181 -10.79 14.98 -13.44
N SER A 182 -11.61 14.88 -14.49
CA SER A 182 -11.16 14.66 -15.87
C SER A 182 -10.11 15.69 -16.28
N ASP A 183 -10.29 16.93 -15.84
CA ASP A 183 -9.46 18.08 -16.16
C ASP A 183 -8.06 17.99 -15.53
N LEU A 184 -7.93 17.39 -14.33
CA LEU A 184 -6.61 17.24 -13.66
C LEU A 184 -5.75 16.10 -14.24
N LEU A 185 -6.37 15.10 -14.85
CA LEU A 185 -5.63 14.06 -15.59
C LEU A 185 -5.09 14.61 -16.92
N GLU A 186 -5.74 15.66 -17.49
CA GLU A 186 -5.24 16.38 -18.65
C GLU A 186 -4.23 17.48 -18.26
N GLU A 187 -4.41 18.12 -17.09
CA GLU A 187 -3.55 19.22 -16.62
C GLU A 187 -2.30 18.75 -15.85
N ASN A 188 -2.35 17.65 -15.12
CA ASN A 188 -1.22 17.19 -14.29
C ASN A 188 -1.05 15.66 -14.20
N PRO A 189 -0.97 14.90 -15.31
CA PRO A 189 -0.63 13.47 -15.25
C PRO A 189 0.78 13.23 -14.68
N VAL A 190 1.65 14.23 -14.77
CA VAL A 190 3.02 14.21 -14.27
C VAL A 190 3.05 14.11 -12.75
N LEU A 191 2.25 14.89 -12.02
CA LEU A 191 2.26 14.87 -10.54
C LEU A 191 1.87 13.52 -9.96
N LEU A 192 0.94 12.79 -10.59
CA LEU A 192 0.53 11.48 -10.09
C LEU A 192 1.61 10.40 -10.35
N ASN A 193 2.38 10.52 -11.42
CA ASN A 193 3.37 9.55 -11.83
C ASN A 193 4.78 9.85 -11.31
N THR A 194 4.99 11.01 -10.68
CA THR A 194 6.28 11.45 -10.11
C THR A 194 6.22 11.60 -8.59
N LEU A 195 5.28 10.92 -7.91
CA LEU A 195 5.11 11.03 -6.45
C LEU A 195 6.38 10.69 -5.67
N GLU A 196 7.29 9.94 -6.26
CA GLU A 196 8.56 9.52 -5.66
C GLU A 196 9.63 10.60 -5.74
N GLU A 197 9.50 11.54 -6.65
CA GLU A 197 10.49 12.58 -6.87
C GLU A 197 10.50 13.59 -5.71
N VAL A 198 11.69 14.11 -5.42
CA VAL A 198 11.93 14.97 -4.25
C VAL A 198 11.21 16.32 -4.38
N ASP A 199 11.10 16.84 -5.60
CA ASP A 199 10.45 18.10 -5.92
C ASP A 199 8.92 18.01 -6.09
N ASN A 200 8.37 16.79 -6.13
CA ASN A 200 6.93 16.60 -6.11
C ASN A 200 6.40 16.80 -4.67
N PRO A 201 5.54 17.81 -4.42
CA PRO A 201 5.10 18.15 -3.06
C PRO A 201 3.98 17.25 -2.53
N VAL A 202 3.35 16.41 -3.38
CA VAL A 202 2.14 15.68 -3.01
C VAL A 202 2.38 14.69 -1.87
N ARG A 203 1.54 14.78 -0.84
CA ARG A 203 1.57 13.93 0.36
C ARG A 203 0.30 13.10 0.54
N ALA A 204 -0.81 13.56 -0.02
CA ALA A 204 -2.06 12.80 0.00
C ALA A 204 -2.78 12.84 -1.35
N VAL A 205 -3.30 11.69 -1.77
CA VAL A 205 -4.06 11.51 -3.01
C VAL A 205 -5.49 11.09 -2.65
N PHE A 206 -6.47 11.81 -3.21
CA PHE A 206 -7.89 11.48 -3.08
C PHE A 206 -8.40 10.90 -4.39
N ALA A 207 -8.89 9.65 -4.36
CA ALA A 207 -9.26 8.91 -5.56
C ALA A 207 -10.54 8.09 -5.39
N VAL A 208 -11.17 7.77 -6.53
CA VAL A 208 -12.19 6.74 -6.68
C VAL A 208 -11.54 5.56 -7.44
N ALA A 209 -12.19 4.87 -8.31
CA ALA A 209 -11.69 3.66 -8.96
C ALA A 209 -10.49 3.83 -9.93
N LYS A 210 -10.16 5.06 -10.35
CA LYS A 210 -9.20 5.32 -11.45
C LYS A 210 -7.71 5.06 -11.15
N VAL A 211 -7.33 4.86 -9.90
CA VAL A 211 -5.92 4.55 -9.53
C VAL A 211 -5.57 3.06 -9.67
N ASN A 212 -6.49 2.25 -10.17
CA ASN A 212 -6.27 0.81 -10.27
C ASN A 212 -5.50 0.38 -11.52
N GLU A 213 -5.49 1.18 -12.60
CA GLU A 213 -4.81 0.84 -13.85
C GLU A 213 -3.71 1.85 -14.19
N GLY A 214 -2.49 1.35 -14.48
CA GLY A 214 -1.37 2.17 -14.94
C GLY A 214 -0.65 2.99 -13.87
N TRP A 215 -1.15 3.06 -12.65
CA TRP A 215 -0.50 3.79 -11.55
C TRP A 215 0.57 2.92 -10.88
N ASP A 216 1.79 3.41 -10.91
CA ASP A 216 2.97 2.71 -10.37
C ASP A 216 3.76 3.65 -9.47
N VAL A 217 3.56 3.53 -8.15
CA VAL A 217 4.14 4.41 -7.16
C VAL A 217 4.73 3.60 -6.01
N LEU A 218 6.02 3.81 -5.72
CA LEU A 218 6.74 3.07 -4.70
C LEU A 218 6.59 3.66 -3.29
N ASN A 219 6.37 4.98 -3.18
CA ASN A 219 6.30 5.68 -1.89
C ASN A 219 4.87 5.77 -1.30
N LEU A 220 3.94 4.93 -1.75
CA LEU A 220 2.64 4.75 -1.10
C LEU A 220 2.81 3.92 0.17
N TYR A 221 2.39 4.46 1.31
CA TYR A 221 2.57 3.85 2.63
C TYR A 221 1.27 3.61 3.40
N ASP A 222 0.21 4.36 3.05
CA ASP A 222 -1.11 4.17 3.63
C ASP A 222 -2.18 4.18 2.54
N ILE A 223 -3.07 3.20 2.56
CA ILE A 223 -4.31 3.16 1.79
C ILE A 223 -5.44 3.22 2.77
N VAL A 224 -6.24 4.28 2.71
CA VAL A 224 -7.33 4.55 3.65
C VAL A 224 -8.66 4.51 2.92
N ARG A 225 -9.51 3.55 3.26
CA ARG A 225 -10.87 3.52 2.76
C ARG A 225 -11.73 4.48 3.54
N ILE A 226 -12.33 5.45 2.86
CA ILE A 226 -13.23 6.44 3.42
C ILE A 226 -14.63 6.31 2.82
N SER A 227 -15.67 6.59 3.61
CA SER A 227 -17.09 6.44 3.24
C SER A 227 -17.43 5.03 2.78
N GLU A 228 -16.93 4.05 3.50
CA GLU A 228 -17.17 2.65 3.19
C GLU A 228 -18.65 2.28 3.39
N GLN A 229 -19.19 1.62 2.38
CA GLN A 229 -20.33 0.74 2.57
C GLN A 229 -19.78 -0.69 2.51
N ALA A 230 -20.17 -1.51 3.48
CA ALA A 230 -19.77 -2.91 3.54
C ALA A 230 -20.25 -3.66 2.28
N SER A 231 -19.49 -3.58 1.21
CA SER A 231 -19.72 -4.33 -0.01
C SER A 231 -18.73 -5.48 -0.05
N SER A 232 -19.21 -6.67 0.22
CA SER A 232 -18.44 -7.92 0.14
C SER A 232 -18.47 -8.54 -1.27
N SER A 233 -18.69 -7.76 -2.32
CA SER A 233 -18.65 -8.30 -3.68
C SER A 233 -17.23 -8.74 -4.02
N LYS A 234 -17.08 -9.95 -4.60
CA LYS A 234 -15.78 -10.49 -5.01
C LYS A 234 -15.02 -9.53 -5.94
N THR A 235 -15.69 -8.95 -6.93
CA THR A 235 -15.09 -7.98 -7.86
C THR A 235 -14.54 -6.75 -7.13
N GLY A 236 -15.21 -6.29 -6.07
CA GLY A 236 -14.75 -5.17 -5.25
C GLY A 236 -13.47 -5.51 -4.48
N THR A 237 -13.42 -6.67 -3.82
CA THR A 237 -12.25 -7.11 -3.06
C THR A 237 -11.07 -7.51 -3.94
N ASP A 238 -11.31 -8.05 -5.14
CA ASP A 238 -10.24 -8.32 -6.12
C ASP A 238 -9.57 -7.01 -6.58
N SER A 239 -10.36 -5.97 -6.83
CA SER A 239 -9.84 -4.63 -7.14
C SER A 239 -9.04 -4.03 -5.97
N GLU A 240 -9.47 -4.25 -4.72
CA GLU A 240 -8.70 -3.83 -3.54
C GLU A 240 -7.39 -4.61 -3.42
N ALA A 241 -7.41 -5.93 -3.63
CA ALA A 241 -6.19 -6.75 -3.60
C ALA A 241 -5.17 -6.27 -4.65
N GLN A 242 -5.60 -5.96 -5.87
CA GLN A 242 -4.72 -5.38 -6.90
C GLN A 242 -4.11 -4.03 -6.46
N LEU A 243 -4.90 -3.15 -5.85
CA LEU A 243 -4.43 -1.85 -5.34
C LEU A 243 -3.41 -2.04 -4.20
N ILE A 244 -3.69 -2.94 -3.26
CA ILE A 244 -2.77 -3.30 -2.17
C ILE A 244 -1.46 -3.85 -2.74
N GLY A 245 -1.52 -4.75 -3.71
CA GLY A 245 -0.33 -5.31 -4.37
C GLY A 245 0.55 -4.23 -5.04
N ARG A 246 -0.06 -3.23 -5.68
CA ARG A 246 0.66 -2.07 -6.25
C ARG A 246 1.30 -1.21 -5.14
N GLY A 247 0.55 -0.91 -4.08
CA GLY A 247 1.05 -0.15 -2.94
C GLY A 247 2.16 -0.87 -2.17
N ALA A 248 2.18 -2.20 -2.21
CA ALA A 248 3.19 -3.02 -1.56
C ALA A 248 4.57 -2.99 -2.25
N ARG A 249 4.70 -2.41 -3.44
CA ARG A 249 6.01 -2.27 -4.09
C ARG A 249 7.01 -1.58 -3.19
N TYR A 250 8.22 -2.14 -3.11
CA TYR A 250 9.24 -1.64 -2.21
C TYR A 250 9.80 -0.29 -2.69
N PHE A 251 9.89 0.68 -1.78
CA PHE A 251 10.56 1.95 -2.02
C PHE A 251 12.00 1.88 -1.49
N PRO A 252 13.01 1.88 -2.36
CA PRO A 252 14.40 1.81 -1.93
C PRO A 252 14.85 3.14 -1.32
N PHE A 253 15.46 3.08 -0.14
CA PHE A 253 16.05 4.24 0.53
C PHE A 253 17.43 3.92 1.08
N VAL A 254 18.24 4.96 1.32
CA VAL A 254 19.57 4.84 1.87
C VAL A 254 19.51 4.81 3.39
N TYR A 255 20.15 3.81 4.00
CA TYR A 255 20.36 3.71 5.43
C TYR A 255 21.78 3.22 5.70
N ASP A 256 22.51 3.90 6.60
CA ASP A 256 23.91 3.60 6.91
C ASP A 256 24.79 3.52 5.65
N GLY A 257 24.59 4.50 4.75
CA GLY A 257 25.34 4.62 3.49
C GLY A 257 25.01 3.55 2.43
N LYS A 258 24.03 2.66 2.68
CA LYS A 258 23.68 1.57 1.75
C LYS A 258 22.23 1.69 1.30
N GLN A 259 22.01 1.64 -0.01
CA GLN A 259 20.69 1.46 -0.60
C GLN A 259 20.36 -0.02 -0.69
N SER A 260 19.11 -0.39 -0.42
CA SER A 260 18.62 -1.76 -0.59
C SER A 260 17.34 -1.74 -1.42
N PHE A 261 17.12 -2.79 -2.18
CA PHE A 261 15.91 -3.06 -2.95
C PHE A 261 15.05 -4.15 -2.29
N THR A 262 15.44 -4.57 -1.07
CA THR A 262 14.70 -5.53 -0.26
C THR A 262 14.57 -5.01 1.17
N ARG A 263 13.53 -5.49 1.88
CA ARG A 263 13.35 -5.19 3.31
C ARG A 263 14.57 -5.65 4.13
N ARG A 264 14.93 -4.84 5.11
CA ARG A 264 16.10 -5.06 5.97
C ARG A 264 15.74 -5.14 7.46
N PHE A 265 14.51 -4.71 7.81
CA PHE A 265 14.16 -4.42 9.20
C PHE A 265 13.06 -5.31 9.76
N ASP A 266 12.69 -6.40 9.10
CA ASP A 266 11.64 -7.32 9.56
C ASP A 266 11.90 -7.85 10.98
N ASN A 267 13.17 -8.08 11.32
CA ASN A 267 13.61 -8.59 12.63
C ASN A 267 14.45 -7.56 13.41
N SER A 268 14.33 -6.27 13.08
CA SER A 268 15.10 -5.22 13.75
C SER A 268 14.54 -4.91 15.13
N ALA A 269 15.40 -4.78 16.13
CA ALA A 269 14.99 -4.25 17.43
C ALA A 269 14.66 -2.74 17.39
N LYS A 270 15.05 -2.04 16.31
CA LYS A 270 14.69 -0.64 16.06
C LYS A 270 13.33 -0.56 15.37
N ASP A 271 12.63 0.54 15.55
CA ASP A 271 11.30 0.79 14.94
C ASP A 271 11.35 1.03 13.41
N LEU A 272 12.48 0.75 12.78
CA LEU A 272 12.74 0.94 11.35
C LEU A 272 11.82 0.10 10.44
N SER A 273 11.28 -1.00 10.95
CA SER A 273 10.38 -1.87 10.16
C SER A 273 9.15 -1.12 9.63
N VAL A 274 8.69 -0.05 10.30
CA VAL A 274 7.55 0.77 9.83
C VAL A 274 7.84 1.49 8.52
N LEU A 275 9.13 1.73 8.18
CA LEU A 275 9.56 2.33 6.92
C LEU A 275 9.48 1.34 5.74
N GLU A 276 9.20 0.09 6.01
CA GLU A 276 9.09 -1.00 5.04
C GLU A 276 7.71 -1.67 5.08
N GLN A 277 6.70 -0.95 5.64
CA GLN A 277 5.33 -1.45 5.78
C GLN A 277 4.34 -0.57 5.04
N LEU A 278 3.43 -1.22 4.30
CA LEU A 278 2.20 -0.61 3.77
C LEU A 278 1.06 -0.90 4.75
N HIS A 279 0.35 0.14 5.18
CA HIS A 279 -0.84 -0.02 6.02
C HIS A 279 -2.13 0.20 5.22
N TYR A 280 -3.02 -0.77 5.29
CA TYR A 280 -4.35 -0.71 4.69
C TYR A 280 -5.39 -0.51 5.79
N HIS A 281 -5.99 0.69 5.83
CA HIS A 281 -6.95 1.09 6.84
C HIS A 281 -8.38 0.79 6.36
N THR A 282 -9.08 -0.08 7.07
CA THR A 282 -10.42 -0.54 6.70
C THR A 282 -11.32 -0.72 7.92
N ILE A 283 -12.61 -0.96 7.67
CA ILE A 283 -13.57 -1.31 8.72
C ILE A 283 -13.35 -2.74 9.21
N ASN A 284 -13.69 -2.98 10.46
CA ASN A 284 -13.76 -4.33 11.03
C ASN A 284 -15.14 -4.94 10.75
N GLU A 285 -15.39 -5.31 9.49
CA GLU A 285 -16.61 -6.00 9.04
C GLU A 285 -16.26 -7.45 8.67
N PRO A 286 -16.65 -8.46 9.46
CA PRO A 286 -16.18 -9.83 9.29
C PRO A 286 -16.43 -10.42 7.90
N ALA A 287 -17.58 -10.12 7.27
CA ALA A 287 -17.91 -10.62 5.94
C ALA A 287 -17.00 -10.01 4.87
N TYR A 288 -16.74 -8.70 4.96
CA TYR A 288 -15.85 -7.99 4.07
C TYR A 288 -14.40 -8.47 4.25
N ILE A 289 -13.91 -8.52 5.48
CA ILE A 289 -12.54 -8.95 5.81
C ILE A 289 -12.29 -10.38 5.30
N LYS A 290 -13.22 -11.30 5.51
CA LYS A 290 -13.11 -12.66 4.99
C LYS A 290 -12.98 -12.68 3.46
N THR A 291 -13.78 -11.88 2.74
CA THR A 291 -13.74 -11.84 1.28
C THR A 291 -12.47 -11.15 0.79
N LEU A 292 -12.00 -10.10 1.47
CA LEU A 292 -10.73 -9.43 1.17
C LEU A 292 -9.54 -10.39 1.36
N HIS A 293 -9.48 -11.12 2.45
CA HIS A 293 -8.43 -12.14 2.67
C HIS A 293 -8.42 -13.18 1.55
N ALA A 294 -9.59 -13.68 1.13
CA ALA A 294 -9.67 -14.62 0.01
C ALA A 294 -9.17 -14.03 -1.31
N SER A 295 -9.46 -12.75 -1.59
CA SER A 295 -8.96 -12.05 -2.79
C SER A 295 -7.44 -11.81 -2.71
N LEU A 296 -6.91 -11.47 -1.53
CA LEU A 296 -5.47 -11.28 -1.31
C LEU A 296 -4.72 -12.61 -1.45
N GLU A 297 -5.25 -13.69 -0.89
CA GLU A 297 -4.70 -15.03 -1.03
C GLU A 297 -4.71 -15.51 -2.50
N GLN A 298 -5.81 -15.25 -3.23
CA GLN A 298 -5.89 -15.55 -4.67
C GLN A 298 -4.89 -14.73 -5.50
N ALA A 299 -4.53 -13.53 -5.05
CA ALA A 299 -3.53 -12.67 -5.66
C ALA A 299 -2.09 -12.95 -5.17
N ASP A 300 -1.88 -13.99 -4.36
CA ASP A 300 -0.61 -14.35 -3.71
C ASP A 300 0.00 -13.22 -2.85
N ILE A 301 -0.85 -12.36 -2.28
CA ILE A 301 -0.43 -11.25 -1.41
C ILE A 301 -0.48 -11.72 0.04
N ASP A 302 0.69 -11.77 0.67
CA ASP A 302 0.80 -12.05 2.11
C ASP A 302 0.46 -10.81 2.93
N VAL A 303 -0.49 -10.94 3.85
CA VAL A 303 -0.97 -9.85 4.71
C VAL A 303 -0.87 -10.23 6.18
N HIS A 304 -0.57 -9.22 6.99
CA HIS A 304 -0.46 -9.36 8.43
C HIS A 304 -1.48 -8.43 9.09
N GLN A 305 -2.18 -8.94 10.09
CA GLN A 305 -3.05 -8.11 10.91
C GLN A 305 -2.23 -7.38 11.97
N ASP A 306 -2.40 -6.07 12.08
CA ASP A 306 -1.75 -5.30 13.13
C ASP A 306 -2.25 -5.78 14.51
N GLY A 307 -1.29 -6.06 15.39
CA GLY A 307 -1.61 -6.58 16.72
C GLY A 307 -1.91 -8.10 16.80
N ALA A 308 -1.95 -8.83 15.69
CA ALA A 308 -1.89 -10.29 15.74
C ALA A 308 -0.46 -10.73 16.10
N GLY A 309 -0.31 -11.58 17.12
CA GLY A 309 0.97 -12.21 17.42
C GLY A 309 1.52 -12.91 16.17
N ILE A 310 2.85 -12.88 16.00
CA ILE A 310 3.53 -13.56 14.89
C ILE A 310 3.16 -15.05 14.97
N VAL A 311 2.27 -15.51 14.11
CA VAL A 311 2.09 -16.94 13.87
C VAL A 311 3.27 -17.35 13.01
N GLU A 312 4.35 -17.85 13.65
CA GLU A 312 5.40 -18.56 12.94
C GLU A 312 4.76 -19.77 12.27
N HIS A 313 4.57 -19.70 10.96
CA HIS A 313 4.35 -20.90 10.17
C HIS A 313 5.63 -21.74 10.24
N ALA A 314 5.66 -22.72 11.15
CA ALA A 314 6.72 -23.71 11.21
C ALA A 314 6.87 -24.31 9.81
N ARG A 315 7.99 -24.06 9.15
CA ARG A 315 8.37 -24.77 7.92
C ARG A 315 8.55 -26.23 8.32
N LEU A 316 7.60 -27.07 7.98
CA LEU A 316 7.84 -28.51 7.92
C LEU A 316 8.93 -28.72 6.87
N LYS A 317 10.06 -29.26 7.35
CA LYS A 317 11.19 -29.70 6.52
C LYS A 317 10.78 -30.90 5.67
#